data_3305e175abd412ca67edc84da2643f36
#
_entry.id   3305e175abd412ca67edc84da2643f36
#
_cell.length_a   1.000
_cell.length_b   1.000
_cell.length_c   1.000
_cell.angle_alpha   90.00
_cell.angle_beta   90.00
_cell.angle_gamma   90.00
#
_symmetry.space_group_name_H-M   'P 1'
#
loop_
_entity.id
_entity.type
_entity.pdbx_description
1 polymer ?
#
loop_
_entity_poly.entity_id
_entity_poly.type
_entity_poly.pdbx_seq_one_letter_code
_entity_poly.pdbx_strand_id
1 'polypeptide(L)'
;MSEDIKAIGRRISVEVFGQGRFEVIDEVVAPDSREHGEFPPGVPPGREGLKMIARALRSAFPDLKNTIDLQVAEGDLVATKVTYTGTMKGDYMGMPATGKQATWTESHFLRIKNGQITDHWGDIDRLGMLRQLGLAAAAPTAAGTR
;
A
#
# COMPACT_ATOMS: atom_id res chain seq x y z
N MET A 1 -8.33 -21.20 -6.70
CA MET A 1 -9.62 -21.00 -6.05
C MET A 1 -9.62 -19.67 -5.32
N SER A 2 -10.78 -19.15 -4.97
CA SER A 2 -10.88 -17.81 -4.40
C SER A 2 -10.11 -17.65 -3.07
N GLU A 3 -10.10 -18.68 -2.23
CA GLU A 3 -9.35 -18.60 -0.97
C GLU A 3 -7.85 -18.56 -1.20
N ASP A 4 -7.37 -19.25 -2.22
CA ASP A 4 -5.94 -19.25 -2.55
C ASP A 4 -5.47 -17.87 -3.01
N ILE A 5 -6.23 -17.21 -3.88
CA ILE A 5 -5.84 -15.88 -4.35
C ILE A 5 -6.01 -14.82 -3.27
N LYS A 6 -7.01 -14.97 -2.38
CA LYS A 6 -7.13 -14.09 -1.22
C LYS A 6 -5.93 -14.22 -0.30
N ALA A 7 -5.44 -15.45 -0.09
CA ALA A 7 -4.26 -15.68 0.74
C ALA A 7 -3.03 -14.98 0.18
N ILE A 8 -2.84 -15.01 -1.13
CA ILE A 8 -1.73 -14.32 -1.79
C ILE A 8 -1.85 -12.80 -1.59
N GLY A 9 -3.05 -12.27 -1.77
CA GLY A 9 -3.28 -10.84 -1.50
C GLY A 9 -2.98 -10.46 -0.06
N ARG A 10 -3.34 -11.31 0.90
CA ARG A 10 -3.01 -11.07 2.30
C ARG A 10 -1.50 -11.06 2.55
N ARG A 11 -0.76 -11.94 1.89
CA ARG A 11 0.69 -12.00 2.08
C ARG A 11 1.37 -10.69 1.70
N ILE A 12 0.95 -10.08 0.60
CA ILE A 12 1.51 -8.79 0.20
C ILE A 12 1.22 -7.74 1.27
N SER A 13 -0.01 -7.62 1.70
CA SER A 13 -0.37 -6.59 2.68
C SER A 13 0.26 -6.85 4.05
N VAL A 14 0.08 -8.04 4.59
CA VAL A 14 0.46 -8.35 5.96
C VAL A 14 1.94 -8.62 6.10
N GLU A 15 2.51 -9.49 5.24
CA GLU A 15 3.90 -9.91 5.40
C GLU A 15 4.87 -8.87 4.85
N VAL A 16 4.59 -8.28 3.69
CA VAL A 16 5.50 -7.31 3.08
C VAL A 16 5.36 -5.95 3.75
N PHE A 17 4.19 -5.34 3.65
CA PHE A 17 4.00 -3.98 4.19
C PHE A 17 3.83 -3.97 5.70
N GLY A 18 3.14 -4.96 6.26
CA GLY A 18 2.91 -5.02 7.69
C GLY A 18 4.09 -5.51 8.52
N GLN A 19 4.89 -6.43 7.98
CA GLN A 19 5.98 -7.08 8.73
C GLN A 19 7.37 -6.82 8.17
N GLY A 20 7.47 -6.24 6.98
CA GLY A 20 8.76 -5.96 6.38
C GLY A 20 9.46 -7.17 5.77
N ARG A 21 8.72 -8.22 5.46
CA ARG A 21 9.26 -9.41 4.81
C ARG A 21 9.30 -9.21 3.30
N PHE A 22 10.27 -8.43 2.84
CA PHE A 22 10.34 -8.02 1.44
C PHE A 22 10.59 -9.20 0.48
N GLU A 23 11.23 -10.26 0.96
CA GLU A 23 11.51 -11.46 0.17
C GLU A 23 10.23 -12.16 -0.31
N VAL A 24 9.11 -11.93 0.36
CA VAL A 24 7.82 -12.49 -0.06
C VAL A 24 7.43 -11.98 -1.45
N ILE A 25 7.88 -10.78 -1.82
CA ILE A 25 7.62 -10.23 -3.15
C ILE A 25 8.14 -11.18 -4.23
N ASP A 26 9.32 -11.76 -4.04
CA ASP A 26 9.89 -12.69 -5.02
C ASP A 26 9.09 -13.98 -5.14
N GLU A 27 8.33 -14.34 -4.11
CA GLU A 27 7.49 -15.54 -4.13
C GLU A 27 6.15 -15.28 -4.80
N VAL A 28 5.50 -14.15 -4.47
CA VAL A 28 4.09 -13.94 -4.84
C VAL A 28 3.86 -12.93 -5.95
N VAL A 29 4.89 -12.22 -6.40
CA VAL A 29 4.77 -11.26 -7.51
C VAL A 29 5.48 -11.82 -8.73
N ALA A 30 4.80 -11.87 -9.87
CA ALA A 30 5.40 -12.35 -11.12
C ALA A 30 6.54 -11.42 -11.54
N PRO A 31 7.61 -11.95 -12.16
CA PRO A 31 8.73 -11.11 -12.61
C PRO A 31 8.31 -10.03 -13.60
N ASP A 32 7.28 -10.29 -14.39
CA ASP A 32 6.75 -9.36 -15.39
C ASP A 32 5.44 -8.71 -14.96
N SER A 33 5.20 -8.65 -13.67
CA SER A 33 3.99 -8.04 -13.11
C SER A 33 3.86 -6.59 -13.56
N ARG A 34 2.63 -6.18 -13.87
CA ARG A 34 2.33 -4.86 -14.38
C ARG A 34 1.63 -4.01 -13.32
N GLU A 35 2.15 -2.80 -13.14
CA GLU A 35 1.52 -1.79 -12.31
C GLU A 35 0.66 -0.92 -13.21
N HIS A 36 -0.62 -0.79 -12.92
CA HIS A 36 -1.56 0.00 -13.72
C HIS A 36 -1.73 1.43 -13.20
N GLY A 37 -1.01 1.79 -12.14
CA GLY A 37 -0.92 3.16 -11.66
C GLY A 37 0.43 3.77 -12.05
N GLU A 38 0.74 4.90 -11.42
CA GLU A 38 2.02 5.55 -11.63
C GLU A 38 2.99 5.15 -10.54
N PHE A 39 4.22 4.84 -10.93
CA PHE A 39 5.32 4.70 -9.98
C PHE A 39 5.88 6.09 -9.66
N PRO A 40 6.34 6.31 -8.42
CA PRO A 40 7.08 7.53 -8.10
C PRO A 40 8.31 7.67 -9.00
N PRO A 41 8.75 8.90 -9.30
CA PRO A 41 9.96 9.10 -10.09
C PRO A 41 11.16 8.36 -9.49
N GLY A 42 11.93 7.70 -10.34
CA GLY A 42 13.13 6.96 -9.92
C GLY A 42 12.86 5.57 -9.41
N VAL A 43 11.61 5.12 -9.36
CA VAL A 43 11.28 3.77 -8.92
C VAL A 43 11.17 2.88 -10.16
N PRO A 44 11.95 1.80 -10.26
CA PRO A 44 11.85 0.89 -11.41
C PRO A 44 10.56 0.08 -11.33
N PRO A 45 10.09 -0.46 -12.48
CA PRO A 45 8.90 -1.31 -12.47
C PRO A 45 9.20 -2.68 -11.83
N GLY A 46 8.14 -3.42 -11.53
CA GLY A 46 8.24 -4.80 -11.11
C GLY A 46 8.64 -4.98 -9.66
N ARG A 47 9.23 -6.14 -9.39
CA ARG A 47 9.58 -6.56 -8.03
C ARG A 47 10.48 -5.58 -7.29
N GLU A 48 11.51 -5.09 -7.97
CA GLU A 48 12.48 -4.19 -7.32
C GLU A 48 11.85 -2.85 -6.96
N GLY A 49 10.99 -2.32 -7.82
CA GLY A 49 10.26 -1.10 -7.51
C GLY A 49 9.32 -1.27 -6.32
N LEU A 50 8.63 -2.40 -6.27
CA LEU A 50 7.73 -2.68 -5.13
C LEU A 50 8.52 -2.81 -3.83
N LYS A 51 9.68 -3.46 -3.87
CA LYS A 51 10.56 -3.54 -2.69
C LYS A 51 11.01 -2.16 -2.24
N MET A 52 11.38 -1.30 -3.19
CA MET A 52 11.78 0.07 -2.86
C MET A 52 10.66 0.84 -2.18
N ILE A 53 9.43 0.73 -2.70
CA ILE A 53 8.26 1.40 -2.12
C ILE A 53 7.99 0.88 -0.71
N ALA A 54 8.03 -0.43 -0.53
CA ALA A 54 7.77 -1.04 0.78
C ALA A 54 8.83 -0.64 1.81
N ARG A 55 10.10 -0.64 1.41
CA ARG A 55 11.19 -0.21 2.30
C ARG A 55 11.06 1.26 2.67
N ALA A 56 10.74 2.11 1.70
CA ALA A 56 10.58 3.54 1.94
C ALA A 56 9.44 3.81 2.93
N LEU A 57 8.31 3.14 2.73
CA LEU A 57 7.16 3.31 3.62
C LEU A 57 7.48 2.86 5.04
N ARG A 58 8.09 1.69 5.19
CA ARG A 58 8.42 1.18 6.52
C ARG A 58 9.54 1.96 7.19
N SER A 59 10.47 2.53 6.41
CA SER A 59 11.51 3.38 6.96
C SER A 59 10.93 4.69 7.49
N ALA A 60 9.97 5.26 6.77
CA ALA A 60 9.30 6.49 7.19
C ALA A 60 8.37 6.26 8.39
N PHE A 61 7.74 5.09 8.45
CA PHE A 61 6.80 4.72 9.50
C PHE A 61 7.28 3.43 10.19
N PRO A 62 8.26 3.52 11.11
CA PRO A 62 8.83 2.31 11.72
C PRO A 62 7.82 1.48 12.51
N ASP A 63 6.75 2.09 12.98
CA ASP A 63 5.67 1.44 13.72
C ASP A 63 4.49 1.09 12.81
N LEU A 64 4.68 1.05 11.51
CA LEU A 64 3.61 0.79 10.56
C LEU A 64 2.88 -0.51 10.87
N LYS A 65 1.56 -0.42 10.93
CA LYS A 65 0.66 -1.57 11.11
C LYS A 65 -0.45 -1.48 10.10
N ASN A 66 -0.97 -2.62 9.71
CA ASN A 66 -2.14 -2.66 8.84
C ASN A 66 -3.14 -3.72 9.27
N THR A 67 -4.36 -3.53 8.83
CA THR A 67 -5.46 -4.46 9.04
C THR A 67 -6.19 -4.60 7.72
N ILE A 68 -6.44 -5.83 7.30
CA ILE A 68 -7.29 -6.09 6.15
C ILE A 68 -8.74 -5.98 6.61
N ASP A 69 -9.45 -5.01 6.07
CA ASP A 69 -10.83 -4.77 6.45
C ASP A 69 -11.78 -5.72 5.73
N LEU A 70 -11.54 -5.95 4.44
CA LEU A 70 -12.31 -6.91 3.69
C LEU A 70 -11.56 -7.34 2.43
N GLN A 71 -11.93 -8.50 1.92
CA GLN A 71 -11.45 -9.01 0.64
C GLN A 71 -12.62 -9.65 -0.10
N VAL A 72 -12.66 -9.43 -1.41
CA VAL A 72 -13.58 -10.14 -2.30
C VAL A 72 -12.78 -10.67 -3.48
N ALA A 73 -13.19 -11.81 -4.00
CA ALA A 73 -12.50 -12.42 -5.13
C ALA A 73 -13.53 -12.92 -6.14
N GLU A 74 -13.20 -12.76 -7.42
CA GLU A 74 -14.00 -13.27 -8.52
C GLU A 74 -13.06 -13.62 -9.67
N GLY A 75 -13.13 -14.87 -10.14
CA GLY A 75 -12.21 -15.32 -11.17
C GLY A 75 -10.77 -15.27 -10.68
N ASP A 76 -9.91 -14.60 -11.42
CA ASP A 76 -8.50 -14.42 -11.06
C ASP A 76 -8.20 -13.10 -10.36
N LEU A 77 -9.24 -12.33 -10.01
CA LEU A 77 -9.10 -11.03 -9.37
C LEU A 77 -9.44 -11.09 -7.89
N VAL A 78 -8.65 -10.40 -7.08
CA VAL A 78 -8.98 -10.20 -5.67
C VAL A 78 -8.88 -8.71 -5.36
N ALA A 79 -9.89 -8.19 -4.67
CA ALA A 79 -9.91 -6.82 -4.18
C ALA A 79 -9.73 -6.85 -2.66
N THR A 80 -8.83 -6.02 -2.15
CA THR A 80 -8.52 -5.96 -0.73
C THR A 80 -8.60 -4.51 -0.26
N LYS A 81 -9.33 -4.29 0.82
CA LYS A 81 -9.34 -2.99 1.50
C LYS A 81 -8.53 -3.11 2.78
N VAL A 82 -7.58 -2.18 2.96
CA VAL A 82 -6.61 -2.22 4.06
C VAL A 82 -6.60 -0.88 4.77
N THR A 83 -6.52 -0.91 6.11
CA THR A 83 -6.29 0.29 6.92
C THR A 83 -4.87 0.23 7.45
N TYR A 84 -4.13 1.31 7.24
CA TYR A 84 -2.75 1.48 7.74
C TYR A 84 -2.74 2.53 8.84
N THR A 85 -1.84 2.36 9.81
CA THR A 85 -1.57 3.37 10.81
C THR A 85 -0.07 3.39 11.10
N GLY A 86 0.47 4.58 11.35
CA GLY A 86 1.88 4.73 11.67
C GLY A 86 2.23 6.15 12.03
N THR A 87 3.42 6.33 12.61
CA THR A 87 3.99 7.61 12.99
C THR A 87 5.12 7.95 12.03
N MET A 88 5.06 9.14 11.43
CA MET A 88 6.05 9.56 10.43
C MET A 88 7.33 10.03 11.11
N LYS A 89 8.23 9.11 11.37
CA LYS A 89 9.52 9.39 12.00
C LYS A 89 10.66 9.56 11.02
N GLY A 90 10.46 9.21 9.76
CA GLY A 90 11.44 9.39 8.69
C GLY A 90 10.83 10.15 7.53
N ASP A 91 11.70 10.69 6.67
CA ASP A 91 11.24 11.37 5.46
C ASP A 91 10.61 10.38 4.51
N TYR A 92 9.59 10.83 3.77
CA TYR A 92 8.87 9.98 2.84
C TYR A 92 8.59 10.75 1.55
N MET A 93 9.05 10.22 0.43
CA MET A 93 8.83 10.79 -0.91
C MET A 93 9.18 12.28 -0.98
N GLY A 94 10.32 12.63 -0.42
CA GLY A 94 10.80 14.01 -0.43
C GLY A 94 10.17 14.92 0.62
N MET A 95 9.23 14.42 1.41
CA MET A 95 8.58 15.18 2.48
C MET A 95 9.28 14.92 3.80
N PRO A 96 9.63 15.98 4.56
CA PRO A 96 10.32 15.79 5.84
C PRO A 96 9.39 15.18 6.90
N ALA A 97 9.99 14.40 7.79
CA ALA A 97 9.26 13.77 8.89
C ALA A 97 8.60 14.83 9.79
N THR A 98 7.34 14.58 10.14
CA THR A 98 6.59 15.50 11.01
C THR A 98 6.44 14.97 12.42
N GLY A 99 6.72 13.70 12.65
CA GLY A 99 6.52 13.06 13.96
C GLY A 99 5.06 12.78 14.30
N LYS A 100 4.14 13.07 13.37
CA LYS A 100 2.71 12.87 13.61
C LYS A 100 2.26 11.49 13.18
N GLN A 101 1.17 11.05 13.78
CA GLN A 101 0.54 9.78 13.45
C GLN A 101 -0.55 9.98 12.39
N ALA A 102 -0.70 9.01 11.52
CA ALA A 102 -1.78 8.99 10.55
C ALA A 102 -2.40 7.61 10.47
N THR A 103 -3.67 7.57 10.14
CA THR A 103 -4.41 6.37 9.80
C THR A 103 -5.07 6.62 8.45
N TRP A 104 -4.82 5.74 7.50
CA TRP A 104 -5.37 5.91 6.15
C TRP A 104 -5.80 4.57 5.57
N THR A 105 -6.61 4.62 4.53
CA THR A 105 -7.08 3.41 3.85
C THR A 105 -6.49 3.31 2.46
N GLU A 106 -6.38 2.07 1.98
CA GLU A 106 -5.96 1.75 0.63
C GLU A 106 -6.87 0.65 0.09
N SER A 107 -7.10 0.69 -1.20
CA SER A 107 -7.82 -0.38 -1.90
C SER A 107 -6.95 -0.89 -3.04
N HIS A 108 -6.82 -2.20 -3.12
CA HIS A 108 -5.95 -2.83 -4.12
C HIS A 108 -6.72 -3.92 -4.87
N PHE A 109 -6.56 -3.93 -6.18
CA PHE A 109 -7.04 -5.01 -7.03
C PHE A 109 -5.82 -5.73 -7.57
N LEU A 110 -5.82 -7.06 -7.45
CA LEU A 110 -4.71 -7.90 -7.90
C LEU A 110 -5.26 -8.95 -8.86
N ARG A 111 -4.60 -9.11 -10.01
CA ARG A 111 -4.83 -10.30 -10.83
C ARG A 111 -3.77 -11.32 -10.45
N ILE A 112 -4.21 -12.55 -10.21
CA ILE A 112 -3.32 -13.61 -9.75
C ILE A 112 -3.48 -14.81 -10.67
N LYS A 113 -2.35 -15.24 -11.26
CA LYS A 113 -2.30 -16.40 -12.14
C LYS A 113 -1.13 -17.28 -11.70
N ASN A 114 -1.37 -18.60 -11.66
CA ASN A 114 -0.35 -19.57 -11.29
C ASN A 114 0.34 -19.22 -9.96
N GLY A 115 -0.45 -18.73 -9.00
CA GLY A 115 0.06 -18.43 -7.67
C GLY A 115 0.84 -17.13 -7.56
N GLN A 116 0.85 -16.29 -8.60
CA GLN A 116 1.61 -15.05 -8.59
C GLN A 116 0.76 -13.87 -9.06
N ILE A 117 1.04 -12.71 -8.51
CA ILE A 117 0.38 -11.46 -8.88
C ILE A 117 0.96 -11.00 -10.23
N THR A 118 0.09 -10.87 -11.22
CA THR A 118 0.49 -10.44 -12.57
C THR A 118 0.14 -8.99 -12.85
N ASP A 119 -0.83 -8.43 -12.12
CA ASP A 119 -1.30 -7.07 -12.34
C ASP A 119 -1.74 -6.47 -10.99
N HIS A 120 -1.53 -5.17 -10.85
CA HIS A 120 -1.94 -4.43 -9.67
C HIS A 120 -2.56 -3.09 -10.05
N TRP A 121 -3.70 -2.79 -9.45
CA TRP A 121 -4.36 -1.48 -9.46
C TRP A 121 -4.54 -1.07 -8.01
N GLY A 122 -4.17 0.14 -7.66
CA GLY A 122 -4.29 0.57 -6.27
C GLY A 122 -4.68 2.02 -6.13
N ASP A 123 -5.45 2.30 -5.10
CA ASP A 123 -5.84 3.65 -4.72
C ASP A 123 -5.56 3.83 -3.23
N ILE A 124 -4.95 4.95 -2.90
CA ILE A 124 -4.55 5.30 -1.54
C ILE A 124 -5.23 6.61 -1.16
N ASP A 125 -5.80 6.69 0.02
CA ASP A 125 -6.29 7.96 0.56
C ASP A 125 -5.09 8.82 0.96
N ARG A 126 -4.36 9.29 -0.03
CA ARG A 126 -3.15 10.08 0.20
C ARG A 126 -3.46 11.43 0.82
N LEU A 127 -4.53 12.06 0.37
CA LEU A 127 -4.89 13.38 0.89
C LEU A 127 -5.22 13.32 2.38
N GLY A 128 -6.02 12.32 2.80
CA GLY A 128 -6.32 12.13 4.21
C GLY A 128 -5.08 11.87 5.04
N MET A 129 -4.17 11.05 4.50
CA MET A 129 -2.88 10.77 5.13
C MET A 129 -2.07 12.05 5.32
N LEU A 130 -1.90 12.83 4.25
CA LEU A 130 -1.09 14.05 4.29
C LEU A 130 -1.67 15.11 5.21
N ARG A 131 -2.99 15.22 5.28
CA ARG A 131 -3.65 16.15 6.21
C ARG A 131 -3.34 15.79 7.66
N GLN A 132 -3.43 14.52 8.00
CA GLN A 132 -3.14 14.04 9.35
C GLN A 132 -1.68 14.26 9.73
N LEU A 133 -0.78 14.14 8.76
CA LEU A 133 0.65 14.35 8.97
C LEU A 133 1.03 15.85 9.00
N GLY A 134 0.10 16.74 8.68
CA GLY A 134 0.38 18.16 8.64
C GLY A 134 1.11 18.59 7.36
N LEU A 135 1.08 17.77 6.32
CA LEU A 135 1.74 18.03 5.05
C LEU A 135 0.81 18.55 3.97
N ALA A 136 -0.47 18.68 4.28
CA ALA A 136 -1.48 19.27 3.40
C ALA A 136 -2.44 20.08 4.24
N ALA A 137 -3.16 21.01 3.58
CA ALA A 137 -4.15 21.85 4.28
C ALA A 137 -5.23 20.97 4.92
N ALA A 138 -5.70 21.40 6.08
CA ALA A 138 -6.82 20.74 6.76
C ALA A 138 -8.07 20.78 5.89
N ALA A 139 -8.94 19.77 6.03
CA ALA A 139 -10.20 19.74 5.31
C ALA A 139 -11.06 20.95 5.71
N PRO A 140 -11.83 21.52 4.75
CA PRO A 140 -12.77 22.58 5.09
C PRO A 140 -13.76 22.08 6.14
N THR A 141 -14.09 22.96 7.10
CA THR A 141 -15.11 22.60 8.09
C THR A 141 -16.49 22.66 7.46
N ALA A 142 -17.46 21.96 8.05
CA ALA A 142 -18.83 22.00 7.57
C ALA A 142 -19.38 23.42 7.54
N ALA A 143 -19.05 24.23 8.54
CA ALA A 143 -19.48 25.63 8.59
C ALA A 143 -18.80 26.45 7.49
N GLY A 144 -17.55 26.15 7.17
CA GLY A 144 -16.82 26.88 6.15
C GLY A 144 -17.24 26.51 4.72
N THR A 145 -17.95 25.43 4.55
CA THR A 145 -18.35 24.96 3.22
C THR A 145 -19.74 25.43 2.82
N ARG A 146 -20.44 26.09 3.72
CA ARG A 146 -21.79 26.56 3.41
C ARG A 146 -21.77 27.91 2.80
#